data_b02841a966857b2992750bed7c37ee30
#
_entry.id   b02841a966857b2992750bed7c37ee30
#
_cell.length_a   1.000
_cell.length_b   1.000
_cell.length_c   1.000
_cell.angle_alpha   90.00
_cell.angle_beta   90.00
_cell.angle_gamma   90.00
#
_symmetry.space_group_name_H-M   'P 1'
#
loop_
_entity.id
_entity.type
_entity.pdbx_description
1 polymer ?
#
loop_
_entity_poly.entity_id
_entity_poly.type
_entity_poly.pdbx_seq_one_letter_code
_entity_poly.pdbx_strand_id
1 'polypeptide(L)'
;MQQLAAVRTVKQAARILKHMHLQAPEWGAYREAGREALGRVLEERMHGLLGNRLAELAAAGVADRRNGHFSRWLLTALGAIQLLVPRSRTGSAIDVLQRYARREPAIDRLILACFVLGLSTRKVGEALLTILGERISPATVSRVAQTLDAAVAAFHRRPLANRYRVLLLDGVVLARKSGAGALRRPVLVAVGITLTGQHEILDFQLALAESQPAWEAFLNDLYARGLTGEGLTLIVTDGGAGLLAALPLVYPRVAVGRCWAHKSRNVLDKVRDADRTAVKRDLHQISHAINRTVARAAARRFLARWHTRYPAAVRCLQQDLEELLAFFAFDDPLWRKAARTTNAIERRFREVRRRTRPMGVFSDRTSMERILFAVFTYENQKAGTSAPFLLTHNS
;
A
#
# COMPACT_ATOMS: atom_id res chain seq x y z
N MET A 1 -20.60 20.20 -5.47
CA MET A 1 -20.06 18.84 -5.75
C MET A 1 -19.54 18.68 -7.18
N GLN A 2 -20.18 19.21 -8.22
CA GLN A 2 -19.70 19.13 -9.63
C GLN A 2 -18.34 19.82 -9.88
N GLN A 3 -18.00 20.91 -9.17
CA GLN A 3 -16.70 21.60 -9.35
C GLN A 3 -15.49 20.84 -8.81
N LEU A 4 -15.67 19.93 -7.84
CA LEU A 4 -14.56 19.12 -7.30
C LEU A 4 -14.13 17.99 -8.23
N ALA A 5 -14.98 17.53 -9.12
CA ALA A 5 -14.66 16.49 -10.10
C ALA A 5 -13.64 16.95 -11.17
N ALA A 6 -13.51 18.27 -11.38
CA ALA A 6 -12.62 18.87 -12.38
C ALA A 6 -11.23 19.25 -11.84
N VAL A 7 -10.95 19.02 -10.56
CA VAL A 7 -9.67 19.40 -9.93
C VAL A 7 -8.55 18.47 -10.38
N ARG A 8 -7.65 18.98 -11.22
CA ARG A 8 -6.49 18.23 -11.73
C ARG A 8 -5.20 18.48 -10.97
N THR A 9 -5.12 19.53 -10.14
CA THR A 9 -3.91 19.89 -9.41
C THR A 9 -4.21 20.32 -7.97
N VAL A 10 -3.24 20.10 -7.06
CA VAL A 10 -3.31 20.56 -5.65
C VAL A 10 -3.50 22.08 -5.57
N LYS A 11 -2.90 22.86 -6.51
CA LYS A 11 -3.06 24.31 -6.57
C LYS A 11 -4.52 24.73 -6.88
N GLN A 12 -5.20 23.98 -7.75
CA GLN A 12 -6.62 24.23 -8.07
C GLN A 12 -7.51 23.89 -6.86
N ALA A 13 -7.25 22.75 -6.19
CA ALA A 13 -7.96 22.39 -4.96
C ALA A 13 -7.76 23.44 -3.87
N ALA A 14 -6.54 23.92 -3.66
CA ALA A 14 -6.23 24.96 -2.68
C ALA A 14 -6.92 26.30 -3.01
N ARG A 15 -6.99 26.69 -4.29
CA ARG A 15 -7.74 27.90 -4.71
C ARG A 15 -9.24 27.78 -4.43
N ILE A 16 -9.84 26.63 -4.77
CA ILE A 16 -11.27 26.39 -4.55
C ILE A 16 -11.58 26.43 -3.05
N LEU A 17 -10.77 25.74 -2.23
CA LEU A 17 -10.92 25.73 -0.77
C LEU A 17 -10.76 27.13 -0.17
N LYS A 18 -9.76 27.91 -0.65
CA LYS A 18 -9.58 29.30 -0.23
C LYS A 18 -10.76 30.18 -0.60
N HIS A 19 -11.32 30.00 -1.81
CA HIS A 19 -12.48 30.75 -2.28
C HIS A 19 -13.74 30.41 -1.48
N MET A 20 -13.98 29.12 -1.21
CA MET A 20 -15.08 28.68 -0.34
C MET A 20 -14.95 29.25 1.09
N HIS A 21 -13.72 29.33 1.61
CA HIS A 21 -13.47 29.89 2.94
C HIS A 21 -13.72 31.42 2.98
N LEU A 22 -13.40 32.13 1.91
CA LEU A 22 -13.68 33.57 1.80
C LEU A 22 -15.17 33.89 1.64
N GLN A 23 -15.99 32.95 1.15
CA GLN A 23 -17.44 33.11 1.01
C GLN A 23 -18.22 32.81 2.30
N ALA A 24 -17.57 32.32 3.36
CA ALA A 24 -18.18 32.04 4.65
C ALA A 24 -17.36 32.66 5.79
N PRO A 25 -17.32 34.00 5.91
CA PRO A 25 -16.49 34.68 6.92
C PRO A 25 -16.84 34.31 8.35
N GLU A 26 -18.08 33.90 8.62
CA GLU A 26 -18.57 33.45 9.93
C GLU A 26 -17.81 32.20 10.46
N TRP A 27 -17.39 31.30 9.56
CA TRP A 27 -16.61 30.14 9.95
C TRP A 27 -15.25 30.48 10.58
N GLY A 28 -14.67 31.63 10.24
CA GLY A 28 -13.45 32.14 10.87
C GLY A 28 -13.68 32.49 12.34
N ALA A 29 -14.76 33.17 12.65
CA ALA A 29 -15.15 33.55 14.01
C ALA A 29 -15.48 32.31 14.86
N TYR A 30 -16.25 31.35 14.32
CA TYR A 30 -16.55 30.09 15.01
C TYR A 30 -15.29 29.27 15.31
N ARG A 31 -14.32 29.22 14.39
CA ARG A 31 -13.03 28.57 14.63
C ARG A 31 -12.23 29.25 15.73
N GLU A 32 -12.21 30.56 15.76
CA GLU A 32 -11.52 31.33 16.81
C GLU A 32 -12.12 31.04 18.17
N ALA A 33 -13.44 31.18 18.30
CA ALA A 33 -14.18 30.85 19.52
C ALA A 33 -13.94 29.39 19.96
N GLY A 34 -13.89 28.44 18.99
CA GLY A 34 -13.58 27.05 19.25
C GLY A 34 -12.16 26.85 19.77
N ARG A 35 -11.17 27.56 19.22
CA ARG A 35 -9.77 27.53 19.70
C ARG A 35 -9.65 28.04 21.14
N GLU A 36 -10.27 29.17 21.42
CA GLU A 36 -10.29 29.75 22.77
C GLU A 36 -10.95 28.84 23.78
N ALA A 37 -12.13 28.27 23.42
CA ALA A 37 -12.84 27.32 24.28
C ALA A 37 -11.99 26.07 24.58
N LEU A 38 -11.39 25.47 23.53
CA LEU A 38 -10.51 24.32 23.69
C LEU A 38 -9.29 24.62 24.53
N GLY A 39 -8.67 25.79 24.32
CA GLY A 39 -7.53 26.27 25.13
C GLY A 39 -7.89 26.36 26.59
N ARG A 40 -9.00 27.02 26.94
CA ARG A 40 -9.49 27.12 28.33
C ARG A 40 -9.73 25.77 28.97
N VAL A 41 -10.44 24.87 28.30
CA VAL A 41 -10.73 23.51 28.83
C VAL A 41 -9.44 22.74 29.11
N LEU A 42 -8.45 22.82 28.21
CA LEU A 42 -7.16 22.14 28.40
C LEU A 42 -6.37 22.73 29.56
N GLU A 43 -6.33 24.07 29.69
CA GLU A 43 -5.64 24.77 30.77
C GLU A 43 -6.27 24.47 32.12
N GLU A 44 -7.60 24.52 32.24
CA GLU A 44 -8.33 24.14 33.46
C GLU A 44 -8.02 22.72 33.89
N ARG A 45 -8.02 21.78 32.93
CA ARG A 45 -7.71 20.38 33.22
C ARG A 45 -6.25 20.20 33.69
N MET A 46 -5.31 20.93 33.07
CA MET A 46 -3.91 20.92 33.50
C MET A 46 -3.74 21.51 34.91
N HIS A 47 -4.46 22.57 35.23
CA HIS A 47 -4.48 23.15 36.59
C HIS A 47 -5.02 22.19 37.63
N GLY A 48 -6.11 21.44 37.31
CA GLY A 48 -6.68 20.42 38.18
C GLY A 48 -5.70 19.26 38.45
N LEU A 49 -5.07 18.74 37.38
CA LEU A 49 -4.07 17.66 37.52
C LEU A 49 -2.87 18.08 38.36
N LEU A 50 -2.35 19.30 38.14
CA LEU A 50 -1.25 19.81 38.96
C LEU A 50 -1.69 19.96 40.41
N GLY A 51 -2.93 20.42 40.67
CA GLY A 51 -3.49 20.51 42.03
C GLY A 51 -3.53 19.16 42.72
N ASN A 52 -4.04 18.14 42.05
CA ASN A 52 -4.11 16.77 42.58
C ASN A 52 -2.73 16.23 42.92
N ARG A 53 -1.76 16.40 41.99
CA ARG A 53 -0.37 15.97 42.22
C ARG A 53 0.28 16.66 43.41
N LEU A 54 0.07 17.97 43.58
CA LEU A 54 0.59 18.69 44.74
C LEU A 54 -0.03 18.19 46.06
N ALA A 55 -1.31 17.85 46.04
CA ALA A 55 -1.99 17.25 47.19
C ALA A 55 -1.44 15.86 47.53
N GLU A 56 -1.22 15.02 46.53
CA GLU A 56 -0.59 13.68 46.69
C GLU A 56 0.83 13.78 47.27
N LEU A 57 1.64 14.70 46.76
CA LEU A 57 3.00 14.94 47.26
C LEU A 57 2.98 15.45 48.70
N ALA A 58 2.07 16.35 49.06
CA ALA A 58 1.91 16.83 50.39
C ALA A 58 1.49 15.70 51.37
N ALA A 59 0.58 14.83 50.97
CA ALA A 59 0.18 13.65 51.74
C ALA A 59 1.36 12.66 51.93
N ALA A 60 2.30 12.60 50.99
CA ALA A 60 3.51 11.81 51.08
C ALA A 60 4.67 12.51 51.82
N GLY A 61 4.44 13.69 52.39
CA GLY A 61 5.45 14.48 53.10
C GLY A 61 6.47 15.19 52.21
N VAL A 62 6.22 15.25 50.91
CA VAL A 62 7.10 15.90 49.92
C VAL A 62 6.63 17.33 49.65
N ALA A 63 7.49 18.31 50.00
CA ALA A 63 7.18 19.72 49.77
C ALA A 63 7.40 20.10 48.30
N ASP A 64 6.32 20.42 47.60
CA ASP A 64 6.34 21.02 46.28
C ASP A 64 5.32 22.17 46.19
N ARG A 65 5.53 23.12 45.30
CA ARG A 65 4.62 24.27 45.14
C ARG A 65 4.56 24.71 43.67
N ARG A 66 3.47 25.38 43.30
CA ARG A 66 3.30 26.02 41.98
C ARG A 66 4.46 26.94 41.68
N ASN A 67 4.94 26.91 40.42
CA ASN A 67 6.10 27.70 39.94
C ASN A 67 5.79 28.30 38.56
N GLY A 68 4.69 29.04 38.46
CA GLY A 68 4.28 29.75 37.25
C GLY A 68 3.84 28.83 36.12
N HIS A 69 3.97 29.34 34.92
CA HIS A 69 3.53 28.68 33.68
C HIS A 69 4.63 28.80 32.63
N PHE A 70 4.57 27.95 31.59
CA PHE A 70 5.31 28.15 30.34
C PHE A 70 4.37 28.03 29.15
N SER A 71 4.68 28.76 28.10
CA SER A 71 3.91 28.78 26.87
C SER A 71 4.21 27.58 25.99
N ARG A 72 3.18 26.96 25.43
CA ARG A 72 3.31 25.83 24.51
C ARG A 72 2.29 25.93 23.39
N TRP A 73 2.73 25.67 22.15
CA TRP A 73 1.85 25.57 21.00
C TRP A 73 1.36 24.14 20.80
N LEU A 74 0.06 23.99 20.55
CA LEU A 74 -0.59 22.77 20.16
C LEU A 74 -1.35 22.96 18.85
N LEU A 75 -1.01 22.21 17.80
CA LEU A 75 -1.74 22.21 16.55
C LEU A 75 -2.93 21.25 16.64
N THR A 76 -4.14 21.79 16.41
CA THR A 76 -5.41 21.07 16.47
C THR A 76 -6.12 21.13 15.11
N ALA A 77 -7.22 20.39 14.98
CA ALA A 77 -8.11 20.47 13.82
C ALA A 77 -8.72 21.88 13.61
N LEU A 78 -8.78 22.67 14.68
CA LEU A 78 -9.25 24.06 14.63
C LEU A 78 -8.14 25.07 14.26
N GLY A 79 -6.90 24.64 14.23
CA GLY A 79 -5.69 25.44 14.05
C GLY A 79 -4.76 25.37 15.25
N ALA A 80 -3.70 26.18 15.24
CA ALA A 80 -2.77 26.26 16.35
C ALA A 80 -3.37 27.03 17.53
N ILE A 81 -3.24 26.49 18.74
CA ILE A 81 -3.58 27.14 19.98
C ILE A 81 -2.35 27.27 20.87
N GLN A 82 -2.23 28.41 21.54
CA GLN A 82 -1.21 28.63 22.55
C GLN A 82 -1.77 28.27 23.92
N LEU A 83 -1.10 27.42 24.67
CA LEU A 83 -1.48 26.95 25.99
C LEU A 83 -0.50 27.46 27.03
N LEU A 84 -1.00 27.89 28.16
CA LEU A 84 -0.23 28.22 29.35
C LEU A 84 -0.18 26.99 30.27
N VAL A 85 0.90 26.22 30.15
CA VAL A 85 1.07 24.96 30.90
C VAL A 85 1.55 25.27 32.32
N PRO A 86 0.77 24.97 33.37
CA PRO A 86 1.20 25.21 34.75
C PRO A 86 2.28 24.22 35.16
N ARG A 87 3.22 24.70 35.98
CA ARG A 87 4.31 23.89 36.53
C ARG A 87 4.46 24.07 38.03
N SER A 88 5.00 23.05 38.67
CA SER A 88 5.57 23.12 40.01
C SER A 88 7.08 23.23 39.97
N ARG A 89 7.75 23.30 41.12
CA ARG A 89 9.21 23.27 41.20
C ARG A 89 9.81 21.97 40.69
N THR A 90 9.12 20.84 40.88
CA THR A 90 9.62 19.51 40.51
C THR A 90 9.05 18.95 39.23
N GLY A 91 8.00 19.56 38.65
CA GLY A 91 7.36 19.03 37.43
C GLY A 91 6.35 19.96 36.76
N SER A 92 5.65 19.45 35.75
CA SER A 92 4.60 20.17 35.02
C SER A 92 3.40 19.26 34.73
N ALA A 93 2.20 19.84 34.56
CA ALA A 93 0.97 19.15 34.23
C ALA A 93 0.88 18.75 32.73
N ILE A 94 1.96 18.20 32.20
CA ILE A 94 2.11 17.88 30.78
C ILE A 94 1.40 16.59 30.40
N ASP A 95 0.96 15.79 31.39
CA ASP A 95 0.39 14.47 31.17
C ASP A 95 -0.97 14.51 30.45
N VAL A 96 -1.70 15.65 30.52
CA VAL A 96 -2.91 15.89 29.70
C VAL A 96 -2.63 15.85 28.21
N LEU A 97 -1.44 16.26 27.78
CA LEU A 97 -1.09 16.44 26.38
C LEU A 97 -0.10 15.40 25.85
N GLN A 98 0.17 14.32 26.56
CA GLN A 98 1.33 13.45 26.30
C GLN A 98 2.64 14.24 26.19
N ARG A 99 3.66 13.83 26.90
CA ARG A 99 4.97 14.48 26.90
C ARG A 99 5.46 14.63 25.45
N TYR A 100 5.69 15.86 24.98
CA TYR A 100 6.12 16.23 23.63
C TYR A 100 5.05 16.24 22.52
N ALA A 101 3.78 15.94 22.77
CA ALA A 101 2.75 16.13 21.75
C ALA A 101 2.63 17.62 21.38
N ARG A 102 2.96 17.96 20.17
CA ARG A 102 2.82 19.31 19.58
C ARG A 102 1.62 19.40 18.65
N ARG A 103 0.94 18.28 18.42
CA ARG A 103 -0.21 18.15 17.52
C ARG A 103 -1.20 17.18 18.11
N GLU A 104 -2.45 17.44 17.81
CA GLU A 104 -3.54 16.50 18.06
C GLU A 104 -3.32 15.21 17.23
N PRO A 105 -3.59 14.01 17.78
CA PRO A 105 -3.42 12.75 17.04
C PRO A 105 -4.18 12.68 15.70
N ALA A 106 -5.30 13.38 15.58
CA ALA A 106 -6.06 13.49 14.34
C ALA A 106 -5.23 14.15 13.21
N ILE A 107 -4.36 15.09 13.54
CA ILE A 107 -3.47 15.75 12.57
C ILE A 107 -2.42 14.77 12.03
N ASP A 108 -1.84 13.94 12.89
CA ASP A 108 -0.87 12.94 12.44
C ASP A 108 -1.54 11.89 11.55
N ARG A 109 -2.79 11.49 11.84
CA ARG A 109 -3.60 10.63 10.95
C ARG A 109 -3.88 11.30 9.60
N LEU A 110 -4.20 12.58 9.59
CA LEU A 110 -4.44 13.34 8.36
C LEU A 110 -3.16 13.47 7.51
N ILE A 111 -2.02 13.76 8.14
CA ILE A 111 -0.70 13.77 7.49
C ILE A 111 -0.42 12.42 6.85
N LEU A 112 -0.64 11.34 7.60
CA LEU A 112 -0.40 9.98 7.15
C LEU A 112 -1.32 9.61 5.98
N ALA A 113 -2.62 9.95 6.06
CA ALA A 113 -3.57 9.74 4.98
C ALA A 113 -3.14 10.47 3.69
N CYS A 114 -2.76 11.75 3.79
CA CYS A 114 -2.25 12.52 2.65
C CYS A 114 -1.00 11.88 2.03
N PHE A 115 -0.08 11.40 2.86
CA PHE A 115 1.13 10.73 2.42
C PHE A 115 0.82 9.41 1.70
N VAL A 116 -0.03 8.56 2.28
CA VAL A 116 -0.47 7.28 1.69
C VAL A 116 -1.23 7.48 0.38
N LEU A 117 -2.02 8.56 0.28
CA LEU A 117 -2.72 8.92 -0.96
C LEU A 117 -1.80 9.45 -2.06
N GLY A 118 -0.50 9.63 -1.80
CA GLY A 118 0.51 9.92 -2.79
C GLY A 118 0.98 11.37 -2.84
N LEU A 119 0.71 12.16 -1.81
CA LEU A 119 1.31 13.48 -1.68
C LEU A 119 2.76 13.34 -1.20
N SER A 120 3.69 14.04 -1.85
CA SER A 120 5.07 14.12 -1.34
C SER A 120 5.09 14.85 0.00
N THR A 121 6.14 14.63 0.80
CA THR A 121 6.30 15.28 2.11
C THR A 121 6.18 16.81 2.05
N ARG A 122 6.62 17.44 0.95
CA ARG A 122 6.47 18.89 0.72
C ARG A 122 5.02 19.26 0.40
N LYS A 123 4.34 18.47 -0.44
CA LYS A 123 2.96 18.73 -0.86
C LYS A 123 1.94 18.48 0.25
N VAL A 124 2.22 17.60 1.20
CA VAL A 124 1.39 17.44 2.39
C VAL A 124 1.31 18.74 3.18
N GLY A 125 2.45 19.38 3.43
CA GLY A 125 2.48 20.68 4.12
C GLY A 125 1.72 21.79 3.38
N GLU A 126 1.79 21.80 2.04
CA GLU A 126 1.04 22.76 1.22
C GLU A 126 -0.48 22.47 1.22
N ALA A 127 -0.87 21.21 1.12
CA ALA A 127 -2.27 20.80 1.12
C ALA A 127 -2.98 21.10 2.46
N LEU A 128 -2.27 20.88 3.57
CA LEU A 128 -2.83 21.08 4.91
C LEU A 128 -2.79 22.53 5.38
N LEU A 129 -1.97 23.39 4.77
CA LEU A 129 -1.88 24.82 5.15
C LEU A 129 -3.24 25.53 5.11
N THR A 130 -4.06 25.24 4.09
CA THR A 130 -5.40 25.86 3.91
C THR A 130 -6.39 25.42 5.00
N ILE A 131 -6.20 24.24 5.58
CA ILE A 131 -7.10 23.67 6.59
C ILE A 131 -6.66 24.05 7.99
N LEU A 132 -5.34 23.94 8.24
CA LEU A 132 -4.77 24.10 9.59
C LEU A 132 -4.26 25.52 9.89
N GLY A 133 -4.17 26.39 8.86
CA GLY A 133 -3.60 27.73 8.99
C GLY A 133 -2.08 27.75 9.17
N GLU A 134 -1.44 26.59 9.38
CA GLU A 134 0.00 26.46 9.55
C GLU A 134 0.61 25.45 8.58
N ARG A 135 1.87 25.70 8.20
CA ARG A 135 2.62 24.83 7.30
C ARG A 135 3.29 23.69 8.07
N ILE A 136 2.93 22.47 7.75
CA ILE A 136 3.61 21.28 8.26
C ILE A 136 4.93 21.09 7.52
N SER A 137 6.04 21.02 8.25
CA SER A 137 7.35 20.83 7.63
C SER A 137 7.50 19.43 7.02
N PRO A 138 8.29 19.28 5.92
CA PRO A 138 8.58 17.96 5.34
C PRO A 138 9.21 16.98 6.34
N ALA A 139 10.03 17.49 7.27
CA ALA A 139 10.63 16.68 8.34
C ALA A 139 9.57 16.12 9.29
N THR A 140 8.54 16.91 9.61
CA THR A 140 7.38 16.43 10.40
C THR A 140 6.62 15.34 9.67
N VAL A 141 6.31 15.52 8.38
CA VAL A 141 5.64 14.49 7.57
C VAL A 141 6.47 13.20 7.53
N SER A 142 7.79 13.31 7.34
CA SER A 142 8.70 12.16 7.35
C SER A 142 8.68 11.43 8.70
N ARG A 143 8.70 12.16 9.81
CA ARG A 143 8.64 11.58 11.17
C ARG A 143 7.31 10.88 11.43
N VAL A 144 6.20 11.46 11.01
CA VAL A 144 4.88 10.82 11.10
C VAL A 144 4.84 9.56 10.23
N ALA A 145 5.39 9.60 9.00
CA ALA A 145 5.47 8.42 8.15
C ALA A 145 6.31 7.27 8.76
N GLN A 146 7.30 7.58 9.62
CA GLN A 146 8.09 6.58 10.34
C GLN A 146 7.26 5.75 11.33
N THR A 147 6.12 6.26 11.78
CA THR A 147 5.21 5.46 12.64
C THR A 147 4.67 4.21 11.94
N LEU A 148 4.74 4.16 10.60
CA LEU A 148 4.39 2.97 9.82
C LEU A 148 5.41 1.83 9.96
N ASP A 149 6.63 2.07 10.43
CA ASP A 149 7.69 1.05 10.45
C ASP A 149 7.33 -0.16 11.31
N ALA A 150 6.73 0.08 12.47
CA ALA A 150 6.22 -1.00 13.33
C ALA A 150 5.10 -1.80 12.65
N ALA A 151 4.20 -1.12 11.96
CA ALA A 151 3.11 -1.77 11.22
C ALA A 151 3.62 -2.54 10.01
N VAL A 152 4.63 -2.02 9.28
CA VAL A 152 5.32 -2.74 8.20
C VAL A 152 5.96 -4.01 8.74
N ALA A 153 6.71 -3.91 9.84
CA ALA A 153 7.35 -5.07 10.46
C ALA A 153 6.33 -6.11 10.96
N ALA A 154 5.22 -5.67 11.54
CA ALA A 154 4.12 -6.55 11.95
C ALA A 154 3.47 -7.24 10.75
N PHE A 155 3.27 -6.52 9.64
CA PHE A 155 2.72 -7.08 8.41
C PHE A 155 3.60 -8.21 7.85
N HIS A 156 4.92 -8.02 7.78
CA HIS A 156 5.86 -9.02 7.30
C HIS A 156 6.01 -10.24 8.23
N ARG A 157 5.63 -10.11 9.51
CA ARG A 157 5.74 -11.22 10.49
C ARG A 157 4.41 -11.88 10.81
N ARG A 158 3.29 -11.35 10.30
CA ARG A 158 1.97 -11.90 10.66
C ARG A 158 1.83 -13.35 10.23
N PRO A 159 1.15 -14.18 11.04
CA PRO A 159 0.79 -15.54 10.63
C PRO A 159 -0.03 -15.52 9.35
N LEU A 160 0.18 -16.49 8.49
CA LEU A 160 -0.59 -16.74 7.29
C LEU A 160 -1.39 -18.05 7.48
N ALA A 161 -2.57 -18.12 6.89
CA ALA A 161 -3.41 -19.31 6.95
C ALA A 161 -3.47 -19.97 5.58
N ASN A 162 -3.69 -21.30 5.54
CA ASN A 162 -3.90 -22.09 4.31
C ASN A 162 -5.34 -21.94 3.77
N ARG A 163 -5.83 -20.70 3.66
CA ARG A 163 -7.21 -20.39 3.19
C ARG A 163 -7.28 -19.98 1.72
N TYR A 164 -6.20 -20.18 0.99
CA TYR A 164 -6.09 -19.76 -0.40
C TYR A 164 -6.12 -20.96 -1.33
N ARG A 165 -6.84 -20.81 -2.43
CA ARG A 165 -6.94 -21.82 -3.48
C ARG A 165 -5.96 -21.60 -4.61
N VAL A 166 -5.61 -20.34 -4.87
CA VAL A 166 -4.63 -19.94 -5.88
C VAL A 166 -3.65 -18.97 -5.26
N LEU A 167 -2.36 -19.13 -5.58
CA LEU A 167 -1.30 -18.20 -5.25
C LEU A 167 -0.79 -17.56 -6.55
N LEU A 168 -0.84 -16.23 -6.64
CA LEU A 168 -0.26 -15.47 -7.74
C LEU A 168 1.09 -14.91 -7.29
N LEU A 169 2.14 -15.14 -8.07
CA LEU A 169 3.49 -14.66 -7.81
C LEU A 169 3.99 -13.86 -9.02
N ASP A 170 4.56 -12.69 -8.76
CA ASP A 170 5.08 -11.81 -9.82
C ASP A 170 6.19 -10.91 -9.27
N GLY A 171 7.17 -10.58 -10.10
CA GLY A 171 8.20 -9.59 -9.83
C GLY A 171 7.91 -8.30 -10.59
N VAL A 172 7.74 -7.18 -9.87
CA VAL A 172 7.45 -5.89 -10.50
C VAL A 172 8.56 -4.89 -10.27
N VAL A 173 9.21 -4.44 -11.33
CA VAL A 173 10.28 -3.45 -11.24
C VAL A 173 9.71 -2.07 -10.93
N LEU A 174 10.16 -1.50 -9.82
CA LEU A 174 9.96 -0.10 -9.48
C LEU A 174 11.25 0.69 -9.65
N ALA A 175 11.14 1.83 -10.33
CA ALA A 175 12.25 2.75 -10.46
C ALA A 175 12.33 3.67 -9.23
N ARG A 176 13.51 3.71 -8.60
CA ARG A 176 13.88 4.65 -7.56
C ARG A 176 14.96 5.59 -8.11
N LYS A 177 14.81 6.89 -7.94
CA LYS A 177 15.91 7.82 -8.21
C LYS A 177 16.82 7.83 -6.98
N SER A 178 18.10 7.58 -7.18
CA SER A 178 19.15 7.84 -6.20
C SER A 178 19.95 9.07 -6.64
N GLY A 179 20.81 9.62 -5.78
CA GLY A 179 21.74 10.69 -6.14
C GLY A 179 22.64 10.34 -7.34
N ALA A 180 22.86 9.04 -7.59
CA ALA A 180 23.65 8.49 -8.71
C ALA A 180 22.81 8.09 -9.93
N GLY A 181 21.49 8.42 -9.99
CA GLY A 181 20.61 8.08 -11.11
C GLY A 181 19.43 7.18 -10.74
N ALA A 182 18.76 6.62 -11.75
CA ALA A 182 17.60 5.75 -11.55
C ALA A 182 18.02 4.31 -11.20
N LEU A 183 17.79 3.91 -9.95
CA LEU A 183 17.98 2.53 -9.51
C LEU A 183 16.68 1.73 -9.72
N ARG A 184 16.72 0.69 -10.54
CA ARG A 184 15.60 -0.23 -10.74
C ARG A 184 15.73 -1.39 -9.77
N ARG A 185 14.69 -1.65 -8.98
CA ARG A 185 14.64 -2.76 -8.02
C ARG A 185 13.36 -3.54 -8.21
N PRO A 186 13.44 -4.88 -8.30
CA PRO A 186 12.26 -5.72 -8.31
C PRO A 186 11.62 -5.76 -6.92
N VAL A 187 10.30 -5.77 -6.92
CA VAL A 187 9.45 -6.06 -5.78
C VAL A 187 8.83 -7.42 -6.05
N LEU A 188 9.20 -8.41 -5.26
CA LEU A 188 8.57 -9.73 -5.28
C LEU A 188 7.25 -9.63 -4.55
N VAL A 189 6.17 -10.17 -5.10
CA VAL A 189 4.82 -10.06 -4.52
C VAL A 189 4.11 -11.38 -4.57
N ALA A 190 3.42 -11.69 -3.47
CA ALA A 190 2.52 -12.82 -3.34
C ALA A 190 1.08 -12.35 -3.10
N VAL A 191 0.14 -12.79 -3.92
CA VAL A 191 -1.29 -12.55 -3.78
C VAL A 191 -2.02 -13.89 -3.70
N GLY A 192 -2.70 -14.12 -2.59
CA GLY A 192 -3.59 -15.28 -2.42
C GLY A 192 -4.98 -14.97 -2.94
N ILE A 193 -5.64 -15.97 -3.56
CA ILE A 193 -7.08 -15.93 -3.85
C ILE A 193 -7.75 -16.86 -2.86
N THR A 194 -8.59 -16.31 -1.99
CA THR A 194 -9.30 -17.05 -0.94
C THR A 194 -10.33 -18.02 -1.54
N LEU A 195 -10.85 -18.95 -0.75
CA LEU A 195 -11.93 -19.86 -1.16
C LEU A 195 -13.20 -19.12 -1.63
N THR A 196 -13.39 -17.87 -1.21
CA THR A 196 -14.50 -17.01 -1.62
C THR A 196 -14.17 -16.14 -2.86
N GLY A 197 -12.98 -16.34 -3.48
CA GLY A 197 -12.56 -15.60 -4.68
C GLY A 197 -11.98 -14.20 -4.41
N GLN A 198 -11.83 -13.81 -3.16
CA GLN A 198 -11.23 -12.52 -2.80
C GLN A 198 -9.71 -12.57 -2.96
N HIS A 199 -9.13 -11.46 -3.41
CA HIS A 199 -7.70 -11.34 -3.61
C HIS A 199 -7.06 -10.63 -2.41
N GLU A 200 -6.12 -11.27 -1.76
CA GLU A 200 -5.36 -10.72 -0.63
C GLU A 200 -3.87 -10.64 -0.98
N ILE A 201 -3.27 -9.48 -0.79
CA ILE A 201 -1.82 -9.34 -0.84
C ILE A 201 -1.27 -9.95 0.44
N LEU A 202 -0.54 -11.06 0.29
CA LEU A 202 0.03 -11.81 1.40
C LEU A 202 1.31 -11.17 1.91
N ASP A 203 2.18 -10.82 0.97
CA ASP A 203 3.42 -10.15 1.28
C ASP A 203 4.08 -9.55 0.03
N PHE A 204 5.11 -8.76 0.27
CA PHE A 204 6.00 -8.19 -0.74
C PHE A 204 7.42 -8.07 -0.18
N GLN A 205 8.42 -8.18 -1.06
CA GLN A 205 9.82 -8.03 -0.68
C GLN A 205 10.57 -7.22 -1.74
N LEU A 206 11.30 -6.20 -1.29
CA LEU A 206 12.26 -5.49 -2.14
C LEU A 206 13.51 -6.34 -2.32
N ALA A 207 13.79 -6.78 -3.54
CA ALA A 207 14.95 -7.59 -3.87
C ALA A 207 16.01 -6.81 -4.66
N LEU A 208 17.22 -7.31 -4.70
CA LEU A 208 18.28 -6.78 -5.56
C LEU A 208 18.11 -7.22 -7.01
N ALA A 209 17.64 -8.45 -7.20
CA ALA A 209 17.36 -9.09 -8.49
C ALA A 209 16.25 -10.13 -8.29
N GLU A 210 15.58 -10.52 -9.38
CA GLU A 210 14.63 -11.64 -9.41
C GLU A 210 15.36 -12.98 -9.56
N SER A 211 16.29 -13.27 -8.63
CA SER A 211 17.09 -14.48 -8.63
C SER A 211 16.40 -15.61 -7.89
N GLN A 212 16.84 -16.85 -8.14
CA GLN A 212 16.37 -18.02 -7.38
C GLN A 212 16.54 -17.85 -5.87
N PRO A 213 17.72 -17.44 -5.33
CA PRO A 213 17.85 -17.26 -3.88
C PRO A 213 16.91 -16.21 -3.29
N ALA A 214 16.60 -15.14 -4.04
CA ALA A 214 15.68 -14.12 -3.58
C ALA A 214 14.24 -14.64 -3.50
N TRP A 215 13.79 -15.38 -4.51
CA TRP A 215 12.48 -16.02 -4.51
C TRP A 215 12.39 -17.14 -3.46
N GLU A 216 13.42 -17.96 -3.35
CA GLU A 216 13.48 -19.04 -2.34
C GLU A 216 13.37 -18.48 -0.93
N ALA A 217 14.12 -17.45 -0.58
CA ALA A 217 14.02 -16.79 0.71
C ALA A 217 12.61 -16.22 0.96
N PHE A 218 12.02 -15.57 -0.03
CA PHE A 218 10.66 -15.01 0.07
C PHE A 218 9.60 -16.10 0.25
N LEU A 219 9.67 -17.18 -0.52
CA LEU A 219 8.72 -18.29 -0.44
C LEU A 219 8.86 -19.06 0.88
N ASN A 220 10.08 -19.30 1.36
CA ASN A 220 10.34 -19.93 2.65
C ASN A 220 9.81 -19.10 3.82
N ASP A 221 9.89 -17.77 3.75
CA ASP A 221 9.28 -16.90 4.76
C ASP A 221 7.75 -17.06 4.78
N LEU A 222 7.09 -17.06 3.62
CA LEU A 222 5.65 -17.31 3.52
C LEU A 222 5.29 -18.69 4.11
N TYR A 223 6.07 -19.71 3.78
CA TYR A 223 5.88 -21.07 4.28
C TYR A 223 6.02 -21.13 5.80
N ALA A 224 7.09 -20.57 6.35
CA ALA A 224 7.36 -20.56 7.80
C ALA A 224 6.27 -19.84 8.59
N ARG A 225 5.59 -18.86 7.98
CA ARG A 225 4.47 -18.13 8.59
C ARG A 225 3.12 -18.83 8.44
N GLY A 226 3.07 -20.02 7.85
CA GLY A 226 1.87 -20.87 7.80
C GLY A 226 1.26 -21.07 6.40
N LEU A 227 1.79 -20.45 5.34
CA LEU A 227 1.37 -20.74 3.96
C LEU A 227 2.11 -22.00 3.45
N THR A 228 1.74 -23.16 3.97
CA THR A 228 2.43 -24.44 3.67
C THR A 228 2.09 -25.03 2.30
N GLY A 229 1.18 -24.42 1.57
CA GLY A 229 0.69 -24.93 0.28
C GLY A 229 -0.50 -25.89 0.41
N GLU A 230 -0.89 -26.26 1.62
CA GLU A 230 -2.08 -27.06 1.85
C GLU A 230 -3.34 -26.29 1.39
N GLY A 231 -4.17 -26.93 0.58
CA GLY A 231 -5.35 -26.28 -0.04
C GLY A 231 -5.04 -25.48 -1.31
N LEU A 232 -3.77 -25.20 -1.63
CA LEU A 232 -3.43 -24.59 -2.91
C LEU A 232 -3.62 -25.57 -4.06
N THR A 233 -4.48 -25.19 -5.01
CA THR A 233 -4.67 -25.96 -6.25
C THR A 233 -3.67 -25.53 -7.33
N LEU A 234 -3.29 -24.25 -7.36
CA LEU A 234 -2.45 -23.71 -8.43
C LEU A 234 -1.63 -22.51 -7.96
N ILE A 235 -0.35 -22.47 -8.33
CA ILE A 235 0.49 -21.28 -8.27
C ILE A 235 0.63 -20.71 -9.68
N VAL A 236 0.34 -19.44 -9.89
CA VAL A 236 0.44 -18.79 -11.20
C VAL A 236 1.55 -17.76 -11.19
N THR A 237 2.45 -17.86 -12.18
CA THR A 237 3.63 -17.00 -12.31
C THR A 237 3.81 -16.47 -13.74
N ASP A 238 4.54 -15.37 -13.89
CA ASP A 238 5.00 -14.84 -15.19
C ASP A 238 6.00 -15.78 -15.89
N GLY A 239 6.69 -16.62 -15.11
CA GLY A 239 7.65 -17.58 -15.58
C GLY A 239 9.09 -17.10 -15.55
N GLY A 240 9.41 -16.16 -14.69
CA GLY A 240 10.79 -15.79 -14.40
C GLY A 240 11.64 -16.99 -13.96
N ALA A 241 12.82 -17.15 -14.56
CA ALA A 241 13.67 -18.32 -14.32
C ALA A 241 14.00 -18.54 -12.84
N GLY A 242 14.28 -17.46 -12.10
CA GLY A 242 14.55 -17.53 -10.66
C GLY A 242 13.38 -18.07 -9.85
N LEU A 243 12.15 -17.63 -10.17
CA LEU A 243 10.94 -18.09 -9.49
C LEU A 243 10.65 -19.56 -9.83
N LEU A 244 10.77 -19.95 -11.10
CA LEU A 244 10.54 -21.35 -11.51
C LEU A 244 11.55 -22.31 -10.87
N ALA A 245 12.79 -21.89 -10.66
CA ALA A 245 13.78 -22.68 -9.98
C ALA A 245 13.53 -22.81 -8.45
N ALA A 246 12.94 -21.77 -7.83
CA ALA A 246 12.65 -21.75 -6.39
C ALA A 246 11.37 -22.52 -6.03
N LEU A 247 10.34 -22.51 -6.89
CA LEU A 247 9.03 -23.09 -6.60
C LEU A 247 9.08 -24.59 -6.20
N PRO A 248 9.77 -25.49 -6.92
CA PRO A 248 9.79 -26.90 -6.55
C PRO A 248 10.55 -27.18 -5.23
N LEU A 249 11.40 -26.27 -4.78
CA LEU A 249 12.11 -26.39 -3.51
C LEU A 249 11.20 -26.11 -2.32
N VAL A 250 10.24 -25.21 -2.46
CA VAL A 250 9.35 -24.78 -1.36
C VAL A 250 7.94 -25.42 -1.48
N TYR A 251 7.38 -25.48 -2.68
CA TYR A 251 6.04 -26.02 -2.96
C TYR A 251 6.05 -27.17 -3.97
N PRO A 252 6.76 -28.29 -3.71
CA PRO A 252 6.96 -29.39 -4.67
C PRO A 252 5.67 -30.09 -5.10
N ARG A 253 4.60 -29.98 -4.31
CA ARG A 253 3.33 -30.68 -4.55
C ARG A 253 2.25 -29.81 -5.20
N VAL A 254 2.50 -28.52 -5.36
CA VAL A 254 1.51 -27.59 -5.92
C VAL A 254 1.75 -27.42 -7.42
N ALA A 255 0.70 -27.56 -8.21
CA ALA A 255 0.77 -27.36 -9.65
C ALA A 255 1.17 -25.89 -9.98
N VAL A 256 2.02 -25.73 -10.98
CA VAL A 256 2.47 -24.40 -11.45
C VAL A 256 1.81 -24.07 -12.78
N GLY A 257 1.23 -22.89 -12.88
CA GLY A 257 0.65 -22.34 -14.10
C GLY A 257 1.40 -21.09 -14.56
N ARG A 258 1.28 -20.80 -15.86
CA ARG A 258 1.87 -19.63 -16.48
C ARG A 258 0.84 -18.54 -16.74
N CYS A 259 1.22 -17.29 -16.56
CA CYS A 259 0.38 -16.13 -16.82
C CYS A 259 0.15 -15.95 -18.33
N TRP A 260 -1.10 -16.08 -18.77
CA TRP A 260 -1.46 -15.85 -20.18
C TRP A 260 -1.20 -14.42 -20.66
N ALA A 261 -1.29 -13.42 -19.78
CA ALA A 261 -1.02 -12.04 -20.18
C ALA A 261 0.46 -11.84 -20.54
N HIS A 262 1.38 -12.35 -19.73
CA HIS A 262 2.82 -12.32 -20.00
C HIS A 262 3.19 -13.17 -21.21
N LYS A 263 2.66 -14.41 -21.30
CA LYS A 263 2.95 -15.27 -22.45
C LYS A 263 2.42 -14.69 -23.75
N SER A 264 1.22 -14.14 -23.78
CA SER A 264 0.67 -13.49 -24.98
C SER A 264 1.54 -12.31 -25.44
N ARG A 265 2.04 -11.49 -24.50
CA ARG A 265 2.99 -10.42 -24.81
C ARG A 265 4.27 -10.97 -25.42
N ASN A 266 4.89 -11.97 -24.79
CA ASN A 266 6.12 -12.60 -25.28
C ASN A 266 5.97 -13.25 -26.68
N VAL A 267 4.81 -13.81 -26.99
CA VAL A 267 4.50 -14.34 -28.34
C VAL A 267 4.33 -13.20 -29.34
N LEU A 268 3.57 -12.14 -28.98
CA LEU A 268 3.30 -11.01 -29.86
C LEU A 268 4.54 -10.16 -30.15
N ASP A 269 5.52 -10.12 -29.23
CA ASP A 269 6.81 -9.44 -29.46
C ASP A 269 7.67 -10.09 -30.54
N LYS A 270 7.32 -11.34 -30.95
CA LYS A 270 7.96 -12.08 -32.04
C LYS A 270 7.17 -12.03 -33.36
N VAL A 271 6.12 -11.18 -33.40
CA VAL A 271 5.20 -11.07 -34.54
C VAL A 271 5.20 -9.65 -35.07
N ARG A 272 5.19 -9.50 -36.40
CA ARG A 272 5.09 -8.19 -37.08
C ARG A 272 3.75 -7.53 -36.74
N ASP A 273 3.72 -6.21 -36.69
CA ASP A 273 2.53 -5.44 -36.29
C ASP A 273 1.30 -5.76 -37.13
N ALA A 274 1.47 -5.97 -38.44
CA ALA A 274 0.39 -6.33 -39.39
C ALA A 274 -0.36 -7.60 -38.97
N ASP A 275 0.31 -8.56 -38.36
CA ASP A 275 -0.30 -9.86 -37.98
C ASP A 275 -0.68 -9.97 -36.49
N ARG A 276 -0.27 -9.01 -35.67
CA ARG A 276 -0.51 -9.05 -34.21
C ARG A 276 -1.97 -9.26 -33.86
N THR A 277 -2.89 -8.63 -34.57
CA THR A 277 -4.32 -8.76 -34.32
C THR A 277 -4.82 -10.19 -34.58
N ALA A 278 -4.36 -10.81 -35.68
CA ALA A 278 -4.74 -12.18 -36.01
C ALA A 278 -4.15 -13.19 -35.02
N VAL A 279 -2.86 -13.05 -34.69
CA VAL A 279 -2.17 -13.89 -33.70
C VAL A 279 -2.81 -13.73 -32.31
N LYS A 280 -3.15 -12.52 -31.89
CA LYS A 280 -3.83 -12.27 -30.61
C LYS A 280 -5.20 -12.93 -30.54
N ARG A 281 -5.98 -12.90 -31.62
CA ARG A 281 -7.27 -13.59 -31.70
C ARG A 281 -7.11 -15.10 -31.55
N ASP A 282 -6.11 -15.69 -32.21
CA ASP A 282 -5.87 -17.13 -32.14
C ASP A 282 -5.38 -17.55 -30.72
N LEU A 283 -4.52 -16.74 -30.06
CA LEU A 283 -4.13 -16.95 -28.66
C LEU A 283 -5.34 -16.84 -27.71
N HIS A 284 -6.28 -15.93 -28.00
CA HIS A 284 -7.49 -15.77 -27.22
C HIS A 284 -8.39 -17.02 -27.31
N GLN A 285 -8.47 -17.66 -28.50
CA GLN A 285 -9.23 -18.92 -28.66
C GLN A 285 -8.67 -20.05 -27.78
N ILE A 286 -7.35 -20.07 -27.54
CA ILE A 286 -6.71 -21.04 -26.65
C ILE A 286 -7.05 -20.72 -25.19
N SER A 287 -6.76 -19.49 -24.78
CA SER A 287 -6.88 -19.07 -23.37
C SER A 287 -8.32 -18.95 -22.85
N HIS A 288 -9.32 -18.81 -23.75
CA HIS A 288 -10.73 -18.67 -23.41
C HIS A 288 -11.57 -19.87 -23.87
N ALA A 289 -10.92 -20.99 -24.20
CA ALA A 289 -11.61 -22.21 -24.52
C ALA A 289 -12.50 -22.72 -23.36
N ILE A 290 -13.56 -23.40 -23.69
CA ILE A 290 -14.53 -23.93 -22.71
C ILE A 290 -13.95 -25.05 -21.83
N ASN A 291 -12.99 -25.81 -22.35
CA ASN A 291 -12.27 -26.87 -21.63
C ASN A 291 -10.86 -27.09 -22.21
N ARG A 292 -10.07 -27.92 -21.50
CA ARG A 292 -8.67 -28.23 -21.87
C ARG A 292 -8.53 -28.89 -23.23
N THR A 293 -9.49 -29.75 -23.63
CA THR A 293 -9.49 -30.45 -24.93
C THR A 293 -9.63 -29.44 -26.08
N VAL A 294 -10.60 -28.54 -25.97
CA VAL A 294 -10.84 -27.50 -26.99
C VAL A 294 -9.64 -26.52 -27.01
N ALA A 295 -9.05 -26.20 -25.87
CA ALA A 295 -7.84 -25.37 -25.79
C ALA A 295 -6.66 -26.03 -26.54
N ARG A 296 -6.40 -27.32 -26.32
CA ARG A 296 -5.34 -28.05 -27.03
C ARG A 296 -5.62 -28.14 -28.55
N ALA A 297 -6.87 -28.30 -28.96
CA ALA A 297 -7.23 -28.28 -30.38
C ALA A 297 -6.97 -26.88 -30.99
N ALA A 298 -7.34 -25.81 -30.28
CA ALA A 298 -7.04 -24.42 -30.70
C ALA A 298 -5.52 -24.15 -30.76
N ALA A 299 -4.75 -24.68 -29.81
CA ALA A 299 -3.30 -24.58 -29.83
C ALA A 299 -2.70 -25.29 -31.04
N ARG A 300 -3.14 -26.50 -31.37
CA ARG A 300 -2.69 -27.20 -32.59
C ARG A 300 -2.96 -26.37 -33.86
N ARG A 301 -4.16 -25.76 -33.96
CA ARG A 301 -4.47 -24.86 -35.12
C ARG A 301 -3.54 -23.64 -35.16
N PHE A 302 -3.25 -23.06 -34.02
CA PHE A 302 -2.29 -21.96 -33.90
C PHE A 302 -0.90 -22.38 -34.42
N LEU A 303 -0.39 -23.51 -33.96
CA LEU A 303 0.92 -24.04 -34.36
C LEU A 303 0.95 -24.30 -35.87
N ALA A 304 -0.05 -24.99 -36.42
CA ALA A 304 -0.13 -25.27 -37.87
C ALA A 304 -0.20 -24.01 -38.72
N ARG A 305 -0.92 -22.99 -38.26
CA ARG A 305 -1.10 -21.72 -39.01
C ARG A 305 0.15 -20.85 -39.03
N TRP A 306 0.89 -20.81 -37.91
CA TRP A 306 1.93 -19.79 -37.72
C TRP A 306 3.38 -20.34 -37.78
N HIS A 307 3.58 -21.68 -37.81
CA HIS A 307 4.92 -22.28 -37.70
C HIS A 307 5.90 -21.81 -38.77
N THR A 308 5.46 -21.66 -40.03
CA THR A 308 6.31 -21.22 -41.12
C THR A 308 6.65 -19.74 -41.06
N ARG A 309 5.62 -18.91 -40.73
CA ARG A 309 5.78 -17.45 -40.75
C ARG A 309 6.42 -16.89 -39.48
N TYR A 310 6.12 -17.49 -38.32
CA TYR A 310 6.59 -17.06 -37.00
C TYR A 310 7.09 -18.23 -36.14
N PRO A 311 8.14 -18.96 -36.55
CA PRO A 311 8.60 -20.14 -35.84
C PRO A 311 9.04 -19.83 -34.40
N ALA A 312 9.59 -18.65 -34.14
CA ALA A 312 9.98 -18.21 -32.78
C ALA A 312 8.76 -17.97 -31.85
N ALA A 313 7.66 -17.43 -32.39
CA ALA A 313 6.41 -17.24 -31.64
C ALA A 313 5.75 -18.58 -31.30
N VAL A 314 5.79 -19.52 -32.24
CA VAL A 314 5.28 -20.87 -32.07
C VAL A 314 6.08 -21.62 -31.00
N ARG A 315 7.41 -21.64 -31.06
CA ARG A 315 8.25 -22.25 -30.01
C ARG A 315 8.00 -21.62 -28.64
N CYS A 316 7.85 -20.29 -28.58
CA CYS A 316 7.55 -19.58 -27.35
C CYS A 316 6.25 -20.06 -26.71
N LEU A 317 5.19 -20.32 -27.48
CA LEU A 317 3.92 -20.87 -26.96
C LEU A 317 4.05 -22.34 -26.56
N GLN A 318 4.68 -23.18 -27.41
CA GLN A 318 4.81 -24.61 -27.19
C GLN A 318 5.57 -24.93 -25.90
N GLN A 319 6.61 -24.19 -25.60
CA GLN A 319 7.48 -24.41 -24.46
C GLN A 319 6.74 -24.50 -23.14
N ASP A 320 5.68 -23.69 -22.96
CA ASP A 320 4.97 -23.59 -21.69
C ASP A 320 3.46 -23.93 -21.85
N LEU A 321 3.08 -24.66 -22.90
CA LEU A 321 1.68 -24.86 -23.22
C LEU A 321 0.90 -25.61 -22.12
N GLU A 322 1.50 -26.60 -21.50
CA GLU A 322 0.82 -27.39 -20.46
C GLU A 322 0.62 -26.57 -19.17
N GLU A 323 1.61 -25.77 -18.79
CA GLU A 323 1.50 -24.84 -17.66
C GLU A 323 0.52 -23.70 -17.96
N LEU A 324 0.42 -23.25 -19.20
CA LEU A 324 -0.58 -22.29 -19.64
C LEU A 324 -2.00 -22.84 -19.56
N LEU A 325 -2.18 -24.16 -19.66
CA LEU A 325 -3.45 -24.84 -19.55
C LEU A 325 -3.74 -25.36 -18.12
N ALA A 326 -2.86 -25.15 -17.16
CA ALA A 326 -3.02 -25.64 -15.78
C ALA A 326 -4.28 -25.09 -15.09
N PHE A 327 -4.71 -23.85 -15.42
CA PHE A 327 -5.95 -23.26 -14.86
C PHE A 327 -7.23 -24.05 -15.20
N PHE A 328 -7.21 -24.94 -16.19
CA PHE A 328 -8.32 -25.87 -16.45
C PHE A 328 -8.47 -26.97 -15.38
N ALA A 329 -7.60 -27.01 -14.36
CA ALA A 329 -7.85 -27.79 -13.15
C ALA A 329 -9.09 -27.30 -12.37
N PHE A 330 -9.56 -26.10 -12.64
CA PHE A 330 -10.82 -25.59 -12.07
C PHE A 330 -12.00 -25.84 -13.03
N ASP A 331 -13.08 -26.42 -12.52
CA ASP A 331 -14.31 -26.64 -13.31
C ASP A 331 -15.10 -25.32 -13.45
N ASP A 332 -15.08 -24.47 -12.40
CA ASP A 332 -15.79 -23.20 -12.40
C ASP A 332 -15.09 -22.14 -13.28
N PRO A 333 -15.82 -21.53 -14.24
CA PRO A 333 -15.31 -20.48 -15.09
C PRO A 333 -14.76 -19.23 -14.35
N LEU A 334 -15.31 -18.91 -13.17
CA LEU A 334 -14.83 -17.79 -12.35
C LEU A 334 -13.42 -18.06 -11.83
N TRP A 335 -13.17 -19.29 -11.36
CA TRP A 335 -11.84 -19.71 -10.93
C TRP A 335 -10.86 -19.76 -12.10
N ARG A 336 -11.26 -20.25 -13.26
CA ARG A 336 -10.44 -20.23 -14.48
C ARG A 336 -10.04 -18.79 -14.85
N LYS A 337 -10.98 -17.85 -14.78
CA LYS A 337 -10.71 -16.43 -15.02
C LYS A 337 -9.71 -15.84 -14.01
N ALA A 338 -9.87 -16.16 -12.73
CA ALA A 338 -9.01 -15.66 -11.66
C ALA A 338 -7.58 -16.24 -11.75
N ALA A 339 -7.46 -17.54 -12.07
CA ALA A 339 -6.18 -18.26 -12.13
C ALA A 339 -5.44 -18.15 -13.48
N ARG A 340 -6.01 -17.49 -14.49
CA ARG A 340 -5.43 -17.41 -15.84
C ARG A 340 -4.29 -16.40 -15.97
N THR A 341 -4.27 -15.37 -15.12
CA THR A 341 -3.30 -14.27 -15.23
C THR A 341 -2.89 -13.71 -13.87
N THR A 342 -1.69 -13.13 -13.79
CA THR A 342 -1.22 -12.33 -12.65
C THR A 342 -1.66 -10.86 -12.72
N ASN A 343 -2.59 -10.50 -13.59
CA ASN A 343 -3.05 -9.11 -13.79
C ASN A 343 -3.58 -8.44 -12.50
N ALA A 344 -4.00 -9.24 -11.51
CA ALA A 344 -4.37 -8.73 -10.20
C ALA A 344 -3.21 -8.01 -9.51
N ILE A 345 -1.97 -8.50 -9.68
CA ILE A 345 -0.74 -7.86 -9.18
C ILE A 345 -0.47 -6.58 -9.98
N GLU A 346 -0.52 -6.65 -11.32
CA GLU A 346 -0.29 -5.47 -12.18
C GLU A 346 -1.24 -4.31 -11.85
N ARG A 347 -2.53 -4.60 -11.57
CA ARG A 347 -3.51 -3.57 -11.16
C ARG A 347 -3.11 -2.88 -9.86
N ARG A 348 -2.63 -3.61 -8.87
CA ARG A 348 -2.17 -3.07 -7.58
C ARG A 348 -0.93 -2.21 -7.74
N PHE A 349 -0.01 -2.63 -8.60
CA PHE A 349 1.15 -1.80 -8.95
C PHE A 349 0.81 -0.56 -9.77
N ARG A 350 -0.30 -0.56 -10.49
CA ARG A 350 -0.83 0.68 -11.11
C ARG A 350 -1.21 1.69 -10.04
N GLU A 351 -1.84 1.26 -8.95
CA GLU A 351 -2.14 2.10 -7.80
C GLU A 351 -0.86 2.57 -7.07
N VAL A 352 0.12 1.69 -6.89
CA VAL A 352 1.44 2.09 -6.39
C VAL A 352 2.05 3.17 -7.27
N ARG A 353 2.13 2.95 -8.59
CA ARG A 353 2.71 3.93 -9.52
C ARG A 353 1.93 5.24 -9.55
N ARG A 354 0.61 5.22 -9.44
CA ARG A 354 -0.23 6.42 -9.37
C ARG A 354 0.15 7.30 -8.16
N ARG A 355 0.47 6.69 -7.03
CA ARG A 355 0.87 7.39 -5.80
C ARG A 355 2.34 7.78 -5.81
N THR A 356 3.21 6.96 -6.36
CA THR A 356 4.66 7.19 -6.32
C THR A 356 5.16 8.18 -7.38
N ARG A 357 4.49 8.28 -8.54
CA ARG A 357 4.84 9.25 -9.58
C ARG A 357 4.88 10.71 -9.09
N PRO A 358 3.88 11.22 -8.35
CA PRO A 358 3.90 12.58 -7.82
C PRO A 358 4.93 12.81 -6.72
N MET A 359 5.35 11.76 -6.02
CA MET A 359 6.35 11.82 -4.95
C MET A 359 7.77 12.07 -5.48
N GLY A 360 8.02 11.72 -6.75
CA GLY A 360 9.28 11.93 -7.43
C GLY A 360 10.34 10.91 -7.04
N VAL A 361 11.05 11.13 -5.96
CA VAL A 361 12.21 10.33 -5.53
C VAL A 361 11.95 9.66 -4.19
N PHE A 362 12.21 8.36 -4.11
CA PHE A 362 12.37 7.68 -2.82
C PHE A 362 13.82 7.81 -2.37
N SER A 363 14.04 8.34 -1.17
CA SER A 363 15.37 8.53 -0.60
C SER A 363 16.01 7.19 -0.21
N ASP A 364 15.21 6.22 0.24
CA ASP A 364 15.69 4.97 0.80
C ASP A 364 14.69 3.80 0.59
N ARG A 365 15.14 2.61 0.95
CA ARG A 365 14.37 1.35 0.90
C ARG A 365 13.14 1.42 1.80
N THR A 366 13.31 1.93 3.01
CA THR A 366 12.26 1.96 4.04
C THR A 366 11.10 2.86 3.63
N SER A 367 11.38 4.01 3.00
CA SER A 367 10.31 4.87 2.43
C SER A 367 9.48 4.15 1.37
N MET A 368 10.12 3.32 0.54
CA MET A 368 9.40 2.52 -0.47
C MET A 368 8.56 1.43 0.19
N GLU A 369 9.07 0.74 1.22
CA GLU A 369 8.34 -0.29 1.98
C GLU A 369 7.10 0.32 2.66
N ARG A 370 7.18 1.50 3.27
CA ARG A 370 6.04 2.21 3.87
C ARG A 370 4.92 2.47 2.85
N ILE A 371 5.28 2.93 1.65
CA ILE A 371 4.30 3.22 0.59
C ILE A 371 3.68 1.93 0.05
N LEU A 372 4.49 0.91 -0.22
CA LEU A 372 3.98 -0.40 -0.66
C LEU A 372 3.03 -0.99 0.37
N PHE A 373 3.44 -1.03 1.63
CA PHE A 373 2.62 -1.50 2.74
C PHE A 373 1.29 -0.76 2.81
N ALA A 374 1.33 0.57 2.80
CA ALA A 374 0.14 1.40 2.93
C ALA A 374 -0.83 1.20 1.75
N VAL A 375 -0.32 1.13 0.50
CA VAL A 375 -1.13 0.88 -0.68
C VAL A 375 -1.73 -0.53 -0.65
N PHE A 376 -0.94 -1.53 -0.31
CA PHE A 376 -1.37 -2.92 -0.31
C PHE A 376 -2.36 -3.23 0.80
N THR A 377 -2.16 -2.67 1.99
CA THR A 377 -3.11 -2.79 3.09
C THR A 377 -4.45 -2.11 2.75
N TYR A 378 -4.40 -0.93 2.11
CA TYR A 378 -5.61 -0.28 1.61
C TYR A 378 -6.34 -1.12 0.55
N GLU A 379 -5.61 -1.76 -0.37
CA GLU A 379 -6.22 -2.66 -1.37
C GLU A 379 -6.81 -3.92 -0.73
N ASN A 380 -6.16 -4.50 0.29
CA ASN A 380 -6.69 -5.63 1.06
C ASN A 380 -7.96 -5.24 1.82
N GLN A 381 -7.97 -4.07 2.46
CA GLN A 381 -9.15 -3.53 3.13
C GLN A 381 -10.31 -3.37 2.14
N LYS A 382 -10.05 -2.79 0.97
CA LYS A 382 -11.04 -2.60 -0.08
C LYS A 382 -11.60 -3.91 -0.63
N ALA A 383 -10.79 -4.96 -0.62
CA ALA A 383 -11.18 -6.32 -0.97
C ALA A 383 -11.89 -7.08 0.17
N GLY A 384 -12.00 -6.49 1.36
CA GLY A 384 -12.60 -7.13 2.53
C GLY A 384 -11.75 -8.24 3.15
N THR A 385 -10.45 -8.29 2.86
CA THR A 385 -9.54 -9.33 3.35
C THR A 385 -8.70 -8.93 4.56
N SER A 386 -8.70 -7.65 4.93
CA SER A 386 -8.05 -7.14 6.15
C SER A 386 -8.91 -6.12 6.88
N ALA A 387 -8.66 -5.99 8.19
CA ALA A 387 -9.26 -4.94 9.00
C ALA A 387 -8.86 -3.54 8.51
N PRO A 388 -9.67 -2.51 8.77
CA PRO A 388 -9.37 -1.14 8.40
C PRO A 388 -8.06 -0.65 9.05
N PHE A 389 -7.15 -0.09 8.25
CA PHE A 389 -5.80 0.25 8.70
C PHE A 389 -5.62 1.74 9.07
N LEU A 390 -6.26 2.66 8.36
CA LEU A 390 -5.95 4.10 8.48
C LEU A 390 -7.15 4.98 8.85
N LEU A 391 -8.34 4.48 8.77
CA LEU A 391 -9.55 5.31 8.85
C LEU A 391 -10.54 4.87 9.92
N THR A 392 -10.23 3.88 10.72
CA THR A 392 -11.10 3.50 11.82
C THR A 392 -10.64 4.10 13.13
N HIS A 393 -11.49 5.00 13.59
CA HIS A 393 -11.73 5.11 15.01
C HIS A 393 -12.07 3.72 15.54
N ASN A 394 -11.24 3.19 16.42
CA ASN A 394 -11.76 2.59 17.61
C ASN A 394 -10.70 2.61 18.70
N SER A 395 -11.06 3.27 19.65
CA SER A 395 -11.02 3.37 21.10
C SER A 395 -10.24 4.52 21.61
#